data_d89f3bfbd05a12ac9e74e30644e76437
#
_entry.id   d89f3bfbd05a12ac9e74e30644e76437
#
_cell.length_a   1.000
_cell.length_b   1.000
_cell.length_c   1.000
_cell.angle_alpha   90.00
_cell.angle_beta   90.00
_cell.angle_gamma   90.00
#
_symmetry.space_group_name_H-M   'P 1'
#
loop_
_entity.id
_entity.type
_entity.pdbx_description
1 polymer ?
#
loop_
_entity_poly.entity_id
_entity_poly.type
_entity_poly.pdbx_seq_one_letter_code
_entity_poly.pdbx_strand_id
1 'polypeptide(L)'
;MAENFRSGNKIRIILLLALFNLIFLGTEYVFVNLAAAQVNAEKAVLSQNYVLGISVAGFLLFPLVDRLIPAGFHRAGSIVFLLICMGSFLVVLRSQSYPVMLTAGCILFVMLGLLGSKVYYVTAKALGNTHGFGQIAGIAYTLGIVLQFINNNLIRNNYIQAAVLIGAILVSEFLMAKMQPGITYNIQTEDGNAMGNGYLANEIKEKVHAGQNKAGSIVGAHMKNPVQAAVFLIISVALMTCIFSTLDNEVTLVHAAGEVNIGSWPRLLLMCSGLCAGFLFDWKNNQVREMIMYCVMLLSTICILLIQSGGPFLIGLIIFYLTAGFFAVYFAVSFLELSFYMKEQRLFAGLGRAVNNFSVVCTGAVSLSLVKSGNSLLIYSVTIVLFVFVGISLYLYAVNSNIIYAGYATENLEKEGSGDNPDKMRHFAEAFGLTERETEVMEALLTSDEGIQELAEKIYISRAMLYRHIASLNEKTGTQNRIGLIQFYYMWNEKCNILQ
;
A
#
# COMPACT_ATOMS: atom_id res chain seq x y z
N MET A 1 -26.18 2.60 -10.81
CA MET A 1 -25.28 1.86 -11.73
C MET A 1 -23.79 2.10 -11.39
N ALA A 2 -23.37 3.32 -11.14
CA ALA A 2 -21.98 3.65 -10.77
C ALA A 2 -21.54 3.04 -9.42
N GLU A 3 -22.38 3.00 -8.40
CA GLU A 3 -22.07 2.39 -7.10
C GLU A 3 -21.90 0.87 -7.17
N ASN A 4 -22.74 0.18 -7.94
CA ASN A 4 -22.60 -1.26 -8.16
C ASN A 4 -21.33 -1.62 -8.95
N PHE A 5 -20.91 -0.77 -9.88
CA PHE A 5 -19.66 -0.94 -10.63
C PHE A 5 -18.43 -0.72 -9.73
N ARG A 6 -18.51 0.28 -8.84
CA ARG A 6 -17.45 0.59 -7.86
C ARG A 6 -17.30 -0.50 -6.79
N SER A 7 -18.42 -1.06 -6.33
CA SER A 7 -18.44 -2.19 -5.40
C SER A 7 -17.89 -3.47 -6.03
N GLY A 8 -18.25 -3.79 -7.28
CA GLY A 8 -17.74 -4.96 -8.01
C GLY A 8 -16.22 -4.91 -8.25
N ASN A 9 -15.66 -3.72 -8.48
CA ASN A 9 -14.21 -3.55 -8.62
C ASN A 9 -13.47 -3.73 -7.30
N LYS A 10 -14.00 -3.26 -6.17
CA LYS A 10 -13.39 -3.48 -4.85
C LYS A 10 -13.27 -4.96 -4.51
N ILE A 11 -14.30 -5.76 -4.77
CA ILE A 11 -14.29 -7.22 -4.53
C ILE A 11 -13.20 -7.89 -5.38
N ARG A 12 -13.08 -7.52 -6.66
CA ARG A 12 -12.04 -8.07 -7.56
C ARG A 12 -10.64 -7.73 -7.08
N ILE A 13 -10.43 -6.52 -6.57
CA ILE A 13 -9.15 -6.07 -6.00
C ILE A 13 -8.80 -6.87 -4.74
N ILE A 14 -9.76 -7.03 -3.82
CA ILE A 14 -9.57 -7.84 -2.62
C ILE A 14 -9.18 -9.27 -3.00
N LEU A 15 -9.89 -9.87 -3.95
CA LEU A 15 -9.62 -11.23 -4.41
C LEU A 15 -8.24 -11.33 -5.08
N LEU A 16 -7.86 -10.36 -5.92
CA LEU A 16 -6.56 -10.33 -6.60
C LEU A 16 -5.39 -10.25 -5.60
N LEU A 17 -5.48 -9.36 -4.61
CA LEU A 17 -4.47 -9.23 -3.56
C LEU A 17 -4.45 -10.47 -2.65
N ALA A 18 -5.61 -11.08 -2.35
CA ALA A 18 -5.69 -12.32 -1.56
C ALA A 18 -5.02 -13.49 -2.28
N LEU A 19 -5.28 -13.64 -3.58
CA LEU A 19 -4.63 -14.66 -4.40
C LEU A 19 -3.12 -14.45 -4.47
N PHE A 20 -2.65 -13.21 -4.60
CA PHE A 20 -1.22 -12.93 -4.57
C PHE A 20 -0.58 -13.33 -3.23
N ASN A 21 -1.22 -13.01 -2.08
CA ASN A 21 -0.73 -13.45 -0.78
C ASN A 21 -0.71 -14.98 -0.64
N LEU A 22 -1.77 -15.67 -1.10
CA LEU A 22 -1.79 -17.14 -1.17
C LEU A 22 -0.63 -17.67 -2.00
N ILE A 23 -0.43 -17.16 -3.23
CA ILE A 23 0.59 -17.62 -4.17
C ILE A 23 1.98 -17.42 -3.57
N PHE A 24 2.29 -16.21 -3.10
CA PHE A 24 3.62 -15.86 -2.63
C PHE A 24 3.99 -16.63 -1.36
N LEU A 25 3.16 -16.55 -0.33
CA LEU A 25 3.41 -17.21 0.96
C LEU A 25 3.22 -18.74 0.91
N GLY A 26 2.31 -19.23 0.06
CA GLY A 26 2.11 -20.66 -0.16
C GLY A 26 3.31 -21.29 -0.87
N THR A 27 3.87 -20.61 -1.88
CA THR A 27 5.08 -21.06 -2.58
C THR A 27 6.30 -21.07 -1.65
N GLU A 28 6.44 -20.02 -0.83
CA GLU A 28 7.49 -19.92 0.18
C GLU A 28 7.43 -21.12 1.15
N TYR A 29 6.26 -21.45 1.68
CA TYR A 29 6.08 -22.57 2.60
C TYR A 29 6.44 -23.92 1.96
N VAL A 30 5.94 -24.19 0.74
CA VAL A 30 6.26 -25.41 0.00
C VAL A 30 7.77 -25.50 -0.26
N PHE A 31 8.41 -24.40 -0.67
CA PHE A 31 9.84 -24.35 -0.93
C PHE A 31 10.67 -24.63 0.33
N VAL A 32 10.34 -24.00 1.46
CA VAL A 32 11.05 -24.21 2.75
C VAL A 32 10.95 -25.66 3.20
N ASN A 33 9.76 -26.27 3.12
CA ASN A 33 9.57 -27.67 3.49
C ASN A 33 10.40 -28.62 2.62
N LEU A 34 10.47 -28.38 1.30
CA LEU A 34 11.29 -29.18 0.38
C LEU A 34 12.78 -28.95 0.62
N ALA A 35 13.18 -27.72 0.95
CA ALA A 35 14.57 -27.41 1.30
C ALA A 35 14.98 -28.11 2.61
N ALA A 36 14.15 -28.04 3.66
CA ALA A 36 14.40 -28.70 4.94
C ALA A 36 14.50 -30.23 4.82
N ALA A 37 13.86 -30.84 3.81
CA ALA A 37 13.99 -32.25 3.51
C ALA A 37 15.32 -32.65 2.83
N GLN A 38 16.04 -31.66 2.22
CA GLN A 38 17.28 -31.94 1.47
C GLN A 38 18.55 -31.45 2.17
N VAL A 39 18.43 -30.41 3.04
CA VAL A 39 19.56 -29.79 3.72
C VAL A 39 19.25 -29.59 5.20
N ASN A 40 20.24 -29.20 6.00
CA ASN A 40 20.03 -28.89 7.41
C ASN A 40 19.15 -27.61 7.58
N ALA A 41 18.58 -27.45 8.77
CA ALA A 41 17.66 -26.36 9.10
C ALA A 41 18.23 -24.98 8.77
N GLU A 42 19.52 -24.74 9.08
CA GLU A 42 20.20 -23.48 8.79
C GLU A 42 20.26 -23.18 7.27
N LYS A 43 20.65 -24.16 6.46
CA LYS A 43 20.67 -23.99 5.01
C LYS A 43 19.27 -23.81 4.44
N ALA A 44 18.24 -24.41 5.05
CA ALA A 44 16.86 -24.21 4.65
C ALA A 44 16.42 -22.76 4.90
N VAL A 45 16.73 -22.19 6.07
CA VAL A 45 16.48 -20.76 6.38
C VAL A 45 17.22 -19.82 5.43
N LEU A 46 18.51 -20.09 5.18
CA LEU A 46 19.29 -19.30 4.21
C LEU A 46 18.72 -19.41 2.78
N SER A 47 18.23 -20.59 2.39
CA SER A 47 17.56 -20.78 1.09
C SER A 47 16.30 -19.95 0.96
N GLN A 48 15.48 -19.86 2.01
CA GLN A 48 14.32 -18.96 2.08
C GLN A 48 14.74 -17.52 1.86
N ASN A 49 15.75 -17.05 2.62
CA ASN A 49 16.26 -15.68 2.49
C ASN A 49 16.76 -15.39 1.06
N TYR A 50 17.45 -16.34 0.41
CA TYR A 50 17.93 -16.17 -0.97
C TYR A 50 16.79 -16.08 -1.98
N VAL A 51 15.76 -16.94 -1.92
CA VAL A 51 14.64 -16.87 -2.86
C VAL A 51 13.78 -15.64 -2.63
N LEU A 52 13.58 -15.20 -1.38
CA LEU A 52 12.94 -13.93 -1.07
C LEU A 52 13.74 -12.75 -1.62
N GLY A 53 15.06 -12.73 -1.39
CA GLY A 53 15.93 -11.67 -1.89
C GLY A 53 15.95 -11.57 -3.40
N ILE A 54 16.05 -12.69 -4.13
CA ILE A 54 16.07 -12.65 -5.60
C ILE A 54 14.72 -12.23 -6.19
N SER A 55 13.60 -12.39 -5.47
CA SER A 55 12.29 -11.91 -5.90
C SER A 55 12.26 -10.39 -6.11
N VAL A 56 13.14 -9.66 -5.42
CA VAL A 56 13.34 -8.20 -5.56
C VAL A 56 13.61 -7.83 -7.02
N ALA A 57 14.43 -8.65 -7.72
CA ALA A 57 14.69 -8.43 -9.14
C ALA A 57 13.38 -8.42 -9.95
N GLY A 58 12.45 -9.33 -9.66
CA GLY A 58 11.13 -9.35 -10.29
C GLY A 58 10.32 -8.08 -10.02
N PHE A 59 10.26 -7.64 -8.75
CA PHE A 59 9.55 -6.41 -8.40
C PHE A 59 10.12 -5.18 -9.10
N LEU A 60 11.44 -5.07 -9.20
CA LEU A 60 12.11 -3.93 -9.84
C LEU A 60 12.08 -3.99 -11.37
N LEU A 61 12.10 -5.17 -11.96
CA LEU A 61 12.07 -5.36 -13.42
C LEU A 61 10.68 -5.14 -14.03
N PHE A 62 9.61 -5.24 -13.26
CA PHE A 62 8.24 -5.11 -13.78
C PHE A 62 8.01 -3.82 -14.60
N PRO A 63 8.41 -2.61 -14.16
CA PRO A 63 8.20 -1.41 -14.96
C PRO A 63 8.88 -1.45 -16.32
N LEU A 64 10.04 -2.11 -16.41
CA LEU A 64 10.78 -2.29 -17.67
C LEU A 64 10.06 -3.31 -18.56
N VAL A 65 9.69 -4.47 -18.02
CA VAL A 65 8.99 -5.53 -18.73
C VAL A 65 7.64 -5.02 -19.29
N ASP A 66 6.87 -4.29 -18.46
CA ASP A 66 5.58 -3.74 -18.87
C ASP A 66 5.69 -2.68 -20.00
N ARG A 67 6.82 -1.95 -20.07
CA ARG A 67 7.10 -0.99 -21.14
C ARG A 67 7.60 -1.67 -22.42
N LEU A 68 8.36 -2.76 -22.30
CA LEU A 68 8.96 -3.47 -23.43
C LEU A 68 7.96 -4.36 -24.17
N ILE A 69 6.91 -4.87 -23.50
CA ILE A 69 5.92 -5.74 -24.13
C ILE A 69 4.85 -4.88 -24.82
N PRO A 70 4.75 -4.89 -26.15
CA PRO A 70 3.70 -4.17 -26.86
C PRO A 70 2.30 -4.69 -26.48
N ALA A 71 1.28 -3.83 -26.55
CA ALA A 71 -0.09 -4.15 -26.12
C ALA A 71 -0.66 -5.43 -26.78
N GLY A 72 -0.31 -5.71 -28.04
CA GLY A 72 -0.75 -6.92 -28.76
C GLY A 72 -0.13 -8.22 -28.24
N PHE A 73 1.01 -8.16 -27.54
CA PHE A 73 1.75 -9.33 -27.05
C PHE A 73 1.52 -9.65 -25.57
N HIS A 74 0.70 -8.88 -24.87
CA HIS A 74 0.45 -9.14 -23.44
C HIS A 74 -0.11 -10.54 -23.15
N ARG A 75 -0.97 -11.08 -24.03
CA ARG A 75 -1.49 -12.47 -23.89
C ARG A 75 -0.39 -13.50 -24.05
N ALA A 76 0.46 -13.35 -25.05
CA ALA A 76 1.60 -14.25 -25.26
C ALA A 76 2.59 -14.16 -24.09
N GLY A 77 2.85 -12.96 -23.58
CA GLY A 77 3.66 -12.73 -22.39
C GLY A 77 3.11 -13.43 -21.15
N SER A 78 1.79 -13.37 -20.90
CA SER A 78 1.16 -14.08 -19.79
C SER A 78 1.25 -15.61 -19.94
N ILE A 79 1.17 -16.15 -21.16
CA ILE A 79 1.35 -17.59 -21.39
C ILE A 79 2.79 -18.01 -21.09
N VAL A 80 3.78 -17.28 -21.62
CA VAL A 80 5.21 -17.55 -21.35
C VAL A 80 5.51 -17.47 -19.86
N PHE A 81 5.01 -16.43 -19.18
CA PHE A 81 5.11 -16.26 -17.73
C PHE A 81 4.59 -17.51 -17.00
N LEU A 82 3.41 -17.99 -17.37
CA LEU A 82 2.79 -19.16 -16.76
C LEU A 82 3.58 -20.44 -16.98
N LEU A 83 4.09 -20.64 -18.21
CA LEU A 83 4.92 -21.79 -18.55
C LEU A 83 6.22 -21.82 -17.73
N ILE A 84 6.86 -20.65 -17.53
CA ILE A 84 8.07 -20.54 -16.71
C ILE A 84 7.74 -20.88 -15.25
N CYS A 85 6.65 -20.34 -14.68
CA CYS A 85 6.21 -20.67 -13.33
C CYS A 85 5.94 -22.17 -13.17
N MET A 86 5.21 -22.77 -14.09
CA MET A 86 4.86 -24.18 -14.06
C MET A 86 6.09 -25.08 -14.18
N GLY A 87 7.00 -24.76 -15.12
CA GLY A 87 8.27 -25.48 -15.28
C GLY A 87 9.15 -25.38 -14.03
N SER A 88 9.28 -24.20 -13.45
CA SER A 88 10.03 -23.97 -12.22
C SER A 88 9.45 -24.76 -11.03
N PHE A 89 8.12 -24.76 -10.86
CA PHE A 89 7.46 -25.58 -9.83
C PHE A 89 7.74 -27.07 -10.02
N LEU A 90 7.64 -27.58 -11.25
CA LEU A 90 7.92 -28.99 -11.53
C LEU A 90 9.37 -29.37 -11.18
N VAL A 91 10.33 -28.48 -11.51
CA VAL A 91 11.74 -28.71 -11.16
C VAL A 91 11.93 -28.69 -9.65
N VAL A 92 11.36 -27.72 -8.93
CA VAL A 92 11.44 -27.62 -7.45
C VAL A 92 10.89 -28.89 -6.80
N LEU A 93 9.75 -29.41 -7.27
CA LEU A 93 9.09 -30.59 -6.71
C LEU A 93 9.83 -31.90 -7.00
N ARG A 94 10.50 -32.02 -8.16
CA ARG A 94 11.13 -33.28 -8.62
C ARG A 94 12.62 -33.36 -8.34
N SER A 95 13.27 -32.20 -8.12
CA SER A 95 14.72 -32.21 -7.95
C SER A 95 15.15 -32.89 -6.66
N GLN A 96 16.07 -33.84 -6.79
CA GLN A 96 16.80 -34.44 -5.66
C GLN A 96 18.11 -33.71 -5.36
N SER A 97 18.50 -32.74 -6.21
CA SER A 97 19.71 -31.96 -6.05
C SER A 97 19.38 -30.58 -5.51
N TYR A 98 19.88 -30.27 -4.33
CA TYR A 98 19.67 -28.97 -3.68
C TYR A 98 20.03 -27.77 -4.58
N PRO A 99 21.20 -27.72 -5.29
CA PRO A 99 21.51 -26.57 -6.16
C PRO A 99 20.50 -26.39 -7.30
N VAL A 100 19.99 -27.47 -7.90
CA VAL A 100 18.99 -27.40 -8.96
C VAL A 100 17.66 -26.92 -8.42
N MET A 101 17.24 -27.40 -7.25
CA MET A 101 16.03 -26.95 -6.57
C MET A 101 16.12 -25.46 -6.22
N LEU A 102 17.25 -25.01 -5.65
CA LEU A 102 17.47 -23.62 -5.30
C LEU A 102 17.43 -22.71 -6.53
N THR A 103 18.10 -23.11 -7.63
CA THR A 103 18.10 -22.32 -8.87
C THR A 103 16.69 -22.19 -9.45
N ALA A 104 15.93 -23.29 -9.50
CA ALA A 104 14.54 -23.27 -9.95
C ALA A 104 13.65 -22.43 -9.02
N GLY A 105 13.87 -22.49 -7.71
CA GLY A 105 13.24 -21.65 -6.71
C GLY A 105 13.54 -20.17 -6.96
N CYS A 106 14.80 -19.81 -7.22
CA CYS A 106 15.19 -18.44 -7.55
C CYS A 106 14.46 -17.93 -8.80
N ILE A 107 14.37 -18.70 -9.88
CA ILE A 107 13.63 -18.34 -11.10
C ILE A 107 12.15 -18.13 -10.76
N LEU A 108 11.54 -19.07 -10.01
CA LEU A 108 10.16 -18.99 -9.61
C LEU A 108 9.86 -17.69 -8.81
N PHE A 109 10.73 -17.35 -7.84
CA PHE A 109 10.54 -16.16 -7.02
C PHE A 109 10.78 -14.85 -7.77
N VAL A 110 11.64 -14.81 -8.80
CA VAL A 110 11.70 -13.65 -9.73
C VAL A 110 10.37 -13.49 -10.45
N MET A 111 9.78 -14.58 -10.93
CA MET A 111 8.45 -14.52 -11.58
C MET A 111 7.37 -14.09 -10.60
N LEU A 112 7.38 -14.55 -9.35
CA LEU A 112 6.44 -14.10 -8.31
C LEU A 112 6.64 -12.61 -7.95
N GLY A 113 7.86 -12.10 -8.00
CA GLY A 113 8.14 -10.68 -7.86
C GLY A 113 7.53 -9.84 -8.99
N LEU A 114 7.66 -10.29 -10.25
CA LEU A 114 6.99 -9.67 -11.40
C LEU A 114 5.47 -9.66 -11.23
N LEU A 115 4.88 -10.79 -10.84
CA LEU A 115 3.45 -10.91 -10.57
C LEU A 115 3.01 -9.94 -9.47
N GLY A 116 3.76 -9.89 -8.36
CA GLY A 116 3.45 -9.02 -7.22
C GLY A 116 3.44 -7.55 -7.60
N SER A 117 4.48 -7.08 -8.30
CA SER A 117 4.53 -5.69 -8.77
C SER A 117 3.37 -5.37 -9.71
N LYS A 118 3.02 -6.28 -10.65
CA LYS A 118 1.86 -6.15 -11.54
C LYS A 118 0.56 -6.07 -10.76
N VAL A 119 0.35 -6.94 -9.76
CA VAL A 119 -0.85 -6.98 -8.91
C VAL A 119 -1.01 -5.67 -8.15
N TYR A 120 0.04 -5.17 -7.48
CA TYR A 120 -0.01 -3.90 -6.77
C TYR A 120 -0.24 -2.71 -7.69
N TYR A 121 0.37 -2.69 -8.87
CA TYR A 121 0.16 -1.62 -9.85
C TYR A 121 -1.28 -1.60 -10.38
N VAL A 122 -1.84 -2.77 -10.75
CA VAL A 122 -3.25 -2.89 -11.19
C VAL A 122 -4.20 -2.47 -10.08
N THR A 123 -3.88 -2.82 -8.84
CA THR A 123 -4.63 -2.39 -7.64
C THR A 123 -4.60 -0.87 -7.49
N ALA A 124 -3.43 -0.25 -7.55
CA ALA A 124 -3.28 1.20 -7.49
C ALA A 124 -4.11 1.89 -8.58
N LYS A 125 -3.97 1.43 -9.82
CA LYS A 125 -4.69 1.99 -10.97
C LYS A 125 -6.21 1.86 -10.84
N ALA A 126 -6.70 0.74 -10.31
CA ALA A 126 -8.14 0.46 -10.17
C ALA A 126 -8.79 1.17 -8.98
N LEU A 127 -8.05 1.40 -7.89
CA LEU A 127 -8.55 2.13 -6.71
C LEU A 127 -8.52 3.64 -6.91
N GLY A 128 -7.55 4.16 -7.68
CA GLY A 128 -7.31 5.59 -7.72
C GLY A 128 -6.95 6.14 -6.32
N ASN A 129 -7.00 7.44 -6.14
CA ASN A 129 -6.77 8.07 -4.84
C ASN A 129 -8.04 8.05 -3.98
N THR A 130 -8.49 6.86 -3.55
CA THR A 130 -9.70 6.69 -2.71
C THR A 130 -9.29 6.39 -1.27
N HIS A 131 -10.20 6.63 -0.30
CA HIS A 131 -10.00 6.22 1.09
C HIS A 131 -10.28 4.71 1.27
N GLY A 132 -9.70 4.11 2.33
CA GLY A 132 -9.98 2.72 2.72
C GLY A 132 -9.00 1.69 2.17
N PHE A 133 -7.77 2.09 1.87
CA PHE A 133 -6.71 1.17 1.43
C PHE A 133 -6.37 0.12 2.49
N GLY A 134 -6.37 0.53 3.77
CA GLY A 134 -6.09 -0.35 4.90
C GLY A 134 -7.09 -1.49 4.97
N GLN A 135 -8.39 -1.20 4.93
CA GLN A 135 -9.45 -2.21 4.97
C GLN A 135 -9.34 -3.19 3.79
N ILE A 136 -9.13 -2.68 2.57
CA ILE A 136 -8.98 -3.52 1.38
C ILE A 136 -7.79 -4.45 1.52
N ALA A 137 -6.62 -3.92 1.92
CA ALA A 137 -5.41 -4.70 2.09
C ALA A 137 -5.51 -5.69 3.26
N GLY A 138 -6.10 -5.28 4.39
CA GLY A 138 -6.30 -6.13 5.56
C GLY A 138 -7.24 -7.29 5.28
N ILE A 139 -8.38 -7.06 4.65
CA ILE A 139 -9.32 -8.12 4.24
C ILE A 139 -8.65 -9.06 3.22
N ALA A 140 -7.93 -8.51 2.24
CA ALA A 140 -7.23 -9.31 1.23
C ALA A 140 -6.12 -10.16 1.85
N TYR A 141 -5.34 -9.60 2.76
CA TYR A 141 -4.31 -10.33 3.49
C TYR A 141 -4.90 -11.47 4.31
N THR A 142 -5.94 -11.18 5.09
CA THR A 142 -6.69 -12.15 5.88
C THR A 142 -7.20 -13.31 5.03
N LEU A 143 -7.86 -13.02 3.92
CA LEU A 143 -8.37 -14.04 3.00
C LEU A 143 -7.22 -14.87 2.39
N GLY A 144 -6.12 -14.22 2.01
CA GLY A 144 -4.93 -14.89 1.51
C GLY A 144 -4.32 -15.88 2.52
N ILE A 145 -4.24 -15.48 3.80
CA ILE A 145 -3.74 -16.35 4.89
C ILE A 145 -4.68 -17.53 5.15
N VAL A 146 -6.01 -17.31 5.12
CA VAL A 146 -6.99 -18.40 5.25
C VAL A 146 -6.81 -19.42 4.12
N LEU A 147 -6.73 -18.97 2.88
CA LEU A 147 -6.54 -19.84 1.72
C LEU A 147 -5.20 -20.58 1.81
N GLN A 148 -4.14 -19.91 2.26
CA GLN A 148 -2.83 -20.53 2.49
C GLN A 148 -2.90 -21.58 3.60
N PHE A 149 -3.56 -21.28 4.72
CA PHE A 149 -3.74 -22.24 5.81
C PHE A 149 -4.46 -23.49 5.35
N ILE A 150 -5.53 -23.35 4.55
CA ILE A 150 -6.26 -24.45 3.93
C ILE A 150 -5.33 -25.27 3.03
N ASN A 151 -4.59 -24.61 2.13
CA ASN A 151 -3.67 -25.27 1.21
C ASN A 151 -2.59 -26.05 1.94
N ASN A 152 -2.03 -25.49 3.01
CA ASN A 152 -0.88 -26.10 3.71
C ASN A 152 -1.29 -27.20 4.70
N ASN A 153 -2.49 -27.14 5.30
CA ASN A 153 -2.89 -28.09 6.35
C ASN A 153 -3.87 -29.17 5.87
N LEU A 154 -4.77 -28.85 4.90
CA LEU A 154 -5.72 -29.83 4.37
C LEU A 154 -5.14 -30.66 3.21
N ILE A 155 -4.19 -30.10 2.46
CA ILE A 155 -3.57 -30.77 1.31
C ILE A 155 -2.20 -31.28 1.71
N ARG A 156 -2.07 -32.59 1.89
CA ARG A 156 -0.79 -33.24 2.27
C ARG A 156 0.18 -33.47 1.10
N ASN A 157 -0.32 -33.44 -0.13
CA ASN A 157 0.48 -33.71 -1.32
C ASN A 157 1.04 -32.43 -1.92
N ASN A 158 2.36 -32.29 -1.96
CA ASN A 158 3.06 -31.12 -2.49
C ASN A 158 2.73 -30.84 -3.97
N TYR A 159 2.44 -31.85 -4.79
CA TYR A 159 2.03 -31.66 -6.18
C TYR A 159 0.64 -31.02 -6.28
N ILE A 160 -0.30 -31.42 -5.41
CA ILE A 160 -1.64 -30.81 -5.36
C ILE A 160 -1.54 -29.37 -4.82
N GLN A 161 -0.72 -29.12 -3.79
CA GLN A 161 -0.46 -27.77 -3.30
C GLN A 161 0.06 -26.87 -4.42
N ALA A 162 1.06 -27.31 -5.17
CA ALA A 162 1.60 -26.56 -6.31
C ALA A 162 0.57 -26.37 -7.42
N ALA A 163 -0.27 -27.35 -7.71
CA ALA A 163 -1.35 -27.23 -8.70
C ALA A 163 -2.37 -26.15 -8.29
N VAL A 164 -2.72 -26.08 -6.99
CA VAL A 164 -3.59 -25.00 -6.45
C VAL A 164 -2.94 -23.64 -6.62
N LEU A 165 -1.63 -23.50 -6.34
CA LEU A 165 -0.89 -22.24 -6.49
C LEU A 165 -0.80 -21.82 -7.97
N ILE A 166 -0.55 -22.74 -8.89
CA ILE A 166 -0.55 -22.49 -10.34
C ILE A 166 -1.96 -22.06 -10.81
N GLY A 167 -3.00 -22.74 -10.31
CA GLY A 167 -4.40 -22.36 -10.57
C GLY A 167 -4.71 -20.95 -10.07
N ALA A 168 -4.19 -20.56 -8.89
CA ALA A 168 -4.33 -19.23 -8.35
C ALA A 168 -3.60 -18.17 -9.22
N ILE A 169 -2.43 -18.50 -9.81
CA ILE A 169 -1.74 -17.63 -10.77
C ILE A 169 -2.61 -17.40 -12.01
N LEU A 170 -3.21 -18.47 -12.57
CA LEU A 170 -4.13 -18.37 -13.72
C LEU A 170 -5.32 -17.47 -13.44
N VAL A 171 -5.96 -17.65 -12.28
CA VAL A 171 -7.09 -16.82 -11.86
C VAL A 171 -6.68 -15.36 -11.69
N SER A 172 -5.49 -15.10 -11.13
CA SER A 172 -4.95 -13.74 -10.97
C SER A 172 -4.73 -13.06 -12.33
N GLU A 173 -4.14 -13.73 -13.31
CA GLU A 173 -3.95 -13.20 -14.67
C GLU A 173 -5.31 -12.92 -15.34
N PHE A 174 -6.28 -13.80 -15.19
CA PHE A 174 -7.65 -13.60 -15.71
C PHE A 174 -8.35 -12.41 -15.08
N LEU A 175 -8.24 -12.24 -13.74
CA LEU A 175 -8.80 -11.08 -13.04
C LEU A 175 -8.17 -9.78 -13.51
N MET A 176 -6.84 -9.74 -13.64
CA MET A 176 -6.12 -8.56 -14.13
C MET A 176 -6.52 -8.19 -15.56
N ALA A 177 -6.68 -9.18 -16.44
CA ALA A 177 -7.12 -8.96 -17.81
C ALA A 177 -8.54 -8.33 -17.88
N LYS A 178 -9.43 -8.70 -16.94
CA LYS A 178 -10.77 -8.11 -16.84
C LYS A 178 -10.81 -6.72 -16.19
N MET A 179 -9.78 -6.36 -15.43
CA MET A 179 -9.69 -5.06 -14.76
C MET A 179 -9.01 -4.00 -15.62
N GLN A 180 -8.27 -4.39 -16.67
CA GLN A 180 -7.78 -3.44 -17.67
C GLN A 180 -8.99 -3.01 -18.53
N PRO A 181 -9.33 -1.70 -18.61
CA PRO A 181 -10.33 -1.25 -19.56
C PRO A 181 -9.80 -1.63 -20.95
N GLY A 182 -10.59 -2.44 -21.64
CA GLY A 182 -10.27 -2.84 -23.00
C GLY A 182 -10.04 -1.60 -23.85
N ILE A 183 -8.83 -1.43 -24.39
CA ILE A 183 -8.63 -0.63 -25.58
C ILE A 183 -9.28 -1.44 -26.68
N THR A 184 -10.59 -1.29 -26.81
CA THR A 184 -11.32 -1.75 -27.98
C THR A 184 -10.89 -0.80 -29.11
N TYR A 185 -9.83 -1.18 -29.82
CA TYR A 185 -9.62 -0.64 -31.15
C TYR A 185 -10.80 -1.11 -32.01
N ASN A 186 -11.84 -0.29 -32.10
CA ASN A 186 -12.71 -0.33 -33.25
C ASN A 186 -11.87 0.17 -34.43
N ILE A 187 -11.11 -0.73 -35.04
CA ILE A 187 -10.70 -0.55 -36.43
C ILE A 187 -11.95 -0.87 -37.24
N GLN A 188 -12.81 0.12 -37.41
CA GLN A 188 -13.65 0.16 -38.63
C GLN A 188 -12.71 0.51 -39.77
N THR A 189 -12.32 -0.50 -40.50
CA THR A 189 -11.85 -0.35 -41.89
C THR A 189 -13.04 0.13 -42.68
N GLU A 190 -13.20 1.44 -42.82
CA GLU A 190 -13.94 2.01 -43.91
C GLU A 190 -12.91 2.44 -44.99
N ASP A 191 -13.00 1.75 -46.10
CA ASP A 191 -12.33 2.10 -47.35
C ASP A 191 -12.71 3.52 -47.79
N GLY A 192 -11.70 4.27 -48.18
CA GLY A 192 -11.83 5.29 -49.21
C GLY A 192 -11.93 6.74 -48.76
N ASN A 193 -10.85 7.45 -49.08
CA ASN A 193 -10.65 8.88 -49.25
C ASN A 193 -10.09 9.67 -48.09
N ALA A 194 -8.78 9.86 -48.22
CA ALA A 194 -7.99 10.87 -47.53
C ALA A 194 -8.42 12.28 -47.96
N MET A 195 -8.53 13.16 -47.00
CA MET A 195 -7.97 14.51 -46.90
C MET A 195 -8.69 15.30 -45.78
N GLY A 196 -7.90 15.73 -44.84
CA GLY A 196 -8.29 16.81 -43.93
C GLY A 196 -8.85 16.37 -42.59
N ASN A 197 -7.99 16.36 -41.57
CA ASN A 197 -8.33 16.96 -40.29
C ASN A 197 -7.31 16.58 -39.18
N GLY A 198 -6.13 17.20 -39.25
CA GLY A 198 -5.18 17.22 -38.11
C GLY A 198 -5.69 17.96 -36.90
N TYR A 199 -6.81 18.68 -36.99
CA TYR A 199 -7.44 19.43 -35.92
C TYR A 199 -8.34 18.57 -35.00
N LEU A 200 -9.03 17.54 -35.53
CA LEU A 200 -9.91 16.69 -34.76
C LEU A 200 -9.13 15.72 -33.82
N ALA A 201 -7.95 15.28 -34.29
CA ALA A 201 -7.13 14.36 -33.46
C ALA A 201 -6.54 15.04 -32.22
N ASN A 202 -6.25 16.34 -32.26
CA ASN A 202 -5.77 17.11 -31.13
C ASN A 202 -6.92 17.48 -30.17
N GLU A 203 -8.10 17.79 -30.69
CA GLU A 203 -9.29 18.08 -29.88
C GLU A 203 -9.83 16.84 -29.15
N ILE A 204 -9.73 15.66 -29.75
CA ILE A 204 -10.05 14.37 -29.11
C ILE A 204 -8.99 14.01 -28.06
N LYS A 205 -7.70 14.27 -28.28
CA LYS A 205 -6.65 14.09 -27.28
C LYS A 205 -6.82 15.04 -26.10
N GLU A 206 -7.18 16.28 -26.32
CA GLU A 206 -7.46 17.24 -25.25
C GLU A 206 -8.73 16.88 -24.47
N LYS A 207 -9.81 16.45 -25.13
CA LYS A 207 -11.05 16.00 -24.46
C LYS A 207 -10.89 14.66 -23.72
N VAL A 208 -10.04 13.75 -24.20
CA VAL A 208 -9.70 12.51 -23.49
C VAL A 208 -8.82 12.81 -22.26
N HIS A 209 -7.87 13.74 -22.36
CA HIS A 209 -7.10 14.19 -21.19
C HIS A 209 -7.96 14.98 -20.19
N ALA A 210 -8.89 15.80 -20.65
CA ALA A 210 -9.84 16.52 -19.82
C ALA A 210 -10.93 15.61 -19.21
N GLY A 211 -11.32 14.54 -19.89
CA GLY A 211 -12.29 13.54 -19.39
C GLY A 211 -11.70 12.55 -18.39
N GLN A 212 -10.42 12.20 -18.50
CA GLN A 212 -9.73 11.37 -17.49
C GLN A 212 -9.48 12.12 -16.17
N ASN A 213 -9.40 13.44 -16.19
CA ASN A 213 -9.25 14.26 -14.98
C ASN A 213 -10.57 14.49 -14.20
N LYS A 214 -11.74 14.09 -14.75
CA LYS A 214 -13.04 14.30 -14.06
C LYS A 214 -13.60 13.08 -13.32
N ALA A 215 -12.95 11.92 -13.40
CA ALA A 215 -13.40 10.75 -12.65
C ALA A 215 -12.59 10.59 -11.35
N GLY A 216 -12.91 11.40 -10.33
CA GLY A 216 -12.61 11.06 -8.92
C GLY A 216 -11.20 11.31 -8.42
N SER A 217 -10.37 12.13 -9.06
CA SER A 217 -9.19 12.66 -8.36
C SER A 217 -9.65 13.77 -7.40
N ILE A 218 -9.26 13.68 -6.15
CA ILE A 218 -9.29 14.81 -5.23
C ILE A 218 -8.29 15.82 -5.80
N VAL A 219 -8.78 16.74 -6.63
CA VAL A 219 -7.98 17.79 -7.24
C VAL A 219 -7.46 18.65 -6.11
N GLY A 220 -6.15 18.67 -5.88
CA GLY A 220 -5.50 19.59 -4.96
C GLY A 220 -4.84 18.98 -3.71
N ALA A 221 -4.79 17.66 -3.55
CA ALA A 221 -4.03 17.06 -2.45
C ALA A 221 -2.58 16.78 -2.89
N HIS A 222 -1.62 17.55 -2.36
CA HIS A 222 -0.20 17.33 -2.59
C HIS A 222 0.48 16.83 -1.31
N MET A 223 1.32 15.81 -1.43
CA MET A 223 2.20 15.42 -0.33
C MET A 223 3.32 16.45 -0.18
N LYS A 224 3.62 16.84 1.07
CA LYS A 224 4.60 17.90 1.38
C LYS A 224 5.96 17.67 0.70
N ASN A 225 6.52 16.46 0.86
CA ASN A 225 7.82 16.07 0.29
C ASN A 225 7.78 14.59 -0.11
N PRO A 226 7.20 14.21 -1.27
CA PRO A 226 6.97 12.81 -1.63
C PRO A 226 8.27 12.00 -1.75
N VAL A 227 9.36 12.60 -2.25
CA VAL A 227 10.64 11.93 -2.38
C VAL A 227 11.28 11.65 -1.01
N GLN A 228 11.23 12.60 -0.09
CA GLN A 228 11.75 12.40 1.27
C GLN A 228 10.88 11.41 2.04
N ALA A 229 9.56 11.48 1.90
CA ALA A 229 8.65 10.49 2.46
C ALA A 229 8.97 9.08 1.95
N ALA A 230 9.24 8.92 0.64
CA ALA A 230 9.64 7.64 0.07
C ALA A 230 10.94 7.11 0.69
N VAL A 231 11.96 7.95 0.85
CA VAL A 231 13.23 7.56 1.46
C VAL A 231 13.03 7.12 2.91
N PHE A 232 12.32 7.91 3.72
CA PHE A 232 12.08 7.55 5.12
C PHE A 232 11.19 6.32 5.27
N LEU A 233 10.22 6.10 4.38
CA LEU A 233 9.42 4.88 4.37
C LEU A 233 10.26 3.65 4.03
N ILE A 234 11.15 3.75 3.04
CA ILE A 234 12.10 2.67 2.69
C ILE A 234 12.99 2.34 3.89
N ILE A 235 13.57 3.36 4.53
CA ILE A 235 14.40 3.17 5.73
C ILE A 235 13.59 2.55 6.86
N SER A 236 12.38 3.05 7.13
CA SER A 236 11.50 2.51 8.19
C SER A 236 11.21 1.03 7.97
N VAL A 237 10.78 0.65 6.77
CA VAL A 237 10.45 -0.75 6.45
C VAL A 237 11.71 -1.62 6.50
N ALA A 238 12.86 -1.14 6.04
CA ALA A 238 14.12 -1.87 6.13
C ALA A 238 14.53 -2.15 7.58
N LEU A 239 14.48 -1.13 8.46
CA LEU A 239 14.80 -1.27 9.88
C LEU A 239 13.80 -2.19 10.61
N MET A 240 12.50 -2.07 10.34
CA MET A 240 11.49 -2.97 10.87
C MET A 240 11.74 -4.41 10.43
N THR A 241 12.13 -4.60 9.16
CA THR A 241 12.46 -5.93 8.63
C THR A 241 13.64 -6.55 9.36
N CYS A 242 14.65 -5.78 9.80
CA CYS A 242 15.75 -6.31 10.58
C CYS A 242 15.27 -6.96 11.89
N ILE A 243 14.28 -6.34 12.58
CA ILE A 243 13.69 -6.89 13.80
C ILE A 243 12.84 -8.13 13.45
N PHE A 244 11.95 -8.03 12.45
CA PHE A 244 11.10 -9.15 12.05
C PHE A 244 11.87 -10.33 11.48
N SER A 245 12.94 -10.11 10.71
CA SER A 245 13.75 -11.20 10.15
C SER A 245 14.48 -11.98 11.25
N THR A 246 14.81 -11.36 12.36
CA THR A 246 15.39 -12.04 13.51
C THR A 246 14.38 -13.03 14.11
N LEU A 247 13.13 -12.61 14.31
CA LEU A 247 12.04 -13.48 14.80
C LEU A 247 11.69 -14.56 13.77
N ASP A 248 11.60 -14.20 12.50
CA ASP A 248 11.26 -15.14 11.42
C ASP A 248 12.32 -16.22 11.24
N ASN A 249 13.60 -15.86 11.35
CA ASN A 249 14.70 -16.81 11.32
C ASN A 249 14.66 -17.80 12.50
N GLU A 250 14.36 -17.33 13.72
CA GLU A 250 14.18 -18.21 14.89
C GLU A 250 13.00 -19.18 14.68
N VAL A 251 11.86 -18.65 14.27
CA VAL A 251 10.64 -19.44 14.04
C VAL A 251 10.85 -20.46 12.92
N THR A 252 11.48 -20.07 11.81
CA THR A 252 11.75 -20.95 10.68
C THR A 252 12.83 -21.98 11.02
N LEU A 253 13.83 -21.64 11.83
CA LEU A 253 14.86 -22.58 12.28
C LEU A 253 14.26 -23.71 13.12
N VAL A 254 13.39 -23.40 14.09
CA VAL A 254 12.69 -24.37 14.93
C VAL A 254 11.77 -25.27 14.09
N HIS A 255 11.09 -24.69 13.08
CA HIS A 255 10.27 -25.45 12.13
C HIS A 255 11.11 -26.41 11.26
N ALA A 256 12.18 -25.90 10.67
CA ALA A 256 13.06 -26.69 9.81
C ALA A 256 13.80 -27.79 10.57
N ALA A 257 14.00 -27.63 11.89
CA ALA A 257 14.49 -28.67 12.79
C ALA A 257 13.42 -29.73 13.13
N GLY A 258 12.16 -29.50 12.76
CA GLY A 258 11.05 -30.42 13.03
C GLY A 258 10.50 -30.37 14.46
N GLU A 259 10.91 -29.37 15.27
CA GLU A 259 10.52 -29.27 16.67
C GLU A 259 9.07 -28.74 16.83
N VAL A 260 8.68 -27.78 15.99
CA VAL A 260 7.35 -27.16 16.02
C VAL A 260 6.80 -26.97 14.61
N ASN A 261 5.54 -27.33 14.38
CA ASN A 261 4.85 -27.03 13.13
C ASN A 261 4.30 -25.59 13.17
N ILE A 262 5.00 -24.66 12.54
CA ILE A 262 4.59 -23.25 12.45
C ILE A 262 3.37 -23.03 11.53
N GLY A 263 3.02 -23.99 10.70
CA GLY A 263 1.79 -23.99 9.89
C GLY A 263 0.51 -24.32 10.67
N SER A 264 0.62 -24.63 11.99
CA SER A 264 -0.49 -25.00 12.87
C SER A 264 -1.36 -23.80 13.26
N TRP A 265 -2.29 -24.00 14.21
CA TRP A 265 -3.28 -23.01 14.65
C TRP A 265 -2.74 -21.60 14.99
N PRO A 266 -1.52 -21.40 15.57
CA PRO A 266 -1.06 -20.04 15.86
C PRO A 266 -0.95 -19.16 14.63
N ARG A 267 -0.76 -19.73 13.42
CA ARG A 267 -0.75 -19.00 12.16
C ARG A 267 -2.08 -18.32 11.86
N LEU A 268 -3.20 -18.79 12.41
CA LEU A 268 -4.50 -18.12 12.28
C LEU A 268 -4.52 -16.74 12.96
N LEU A 269 -3.65 -16.50 13.95
CA LEU A 269 -3.48 -15.17 14.56
C LEU A 269 -3.00 -14.11 13.56
N LEU A 270 -2.25 -14.54 12.54
CA LEU A 270 -1.83 -13.68 11.43
C LEU A 270 -3.03 -13.14 10.64
N MET A 271 -4.08 -13.97 10.49
CA MET A 271 -5.35 -13.57 9.88
C MET A 271 -6.03 -12.47 10.71
N CYS A 272 -6.17 -12.69 12.03
CA CYS A 272 -6.81 -11.73 12.93
C CYS A 272 -6.03 -10.40 12.96
N SER A 273 -4.70 -10.46 13.07
CA SER A 273 -3.84 -9.28 13.12
C SER A 273 -3.87 -8.48 11.82
N GLY A 274 -3.87 -9.14 10.66
CA GLY A 274 -4.00 -8.47 9.36
C GLY A 274 -5.34 -7.76 9.19
N LEU A 275 -6.44 -8.38 9.65
CA LEU A 275 -7.75 -7.76 9.63
C LEU A 275 -7.81 -6.53 10.54
N CYS A 276 -7.35 -6.67 11.80
CA CYS A 276 -7.28 -5.56 12.75
C CYS A 276 -6.41 -4.41 12.21
N ALA A 277 -5.25 -4.72 11.64
CA ALA A 277 -4.38 -3.73 11.02
C ALA A 277 -5.10 -2.94 9.93
N GLY A 278 -5.85 -3.63 9.05
CA GLY A 278 -6.58 -2.98 7.98
C GLY A 278 -7.58 -1.94 8.47
N PHE A 279 -8.35 -2.24 9.50
CA PHE A 279 -9.32 -1.28 10.08
C PHE A 279 -8.62 -0.16 10.86
N LEU A 280 -7.61 -0.49 11.65
CA LEU A 280 -6.90 0.49 12.47
C LEU A 280 -6.07 1.47 11.64
N PHE A 281 -5.52 1.05 10.52
CA PHE A 281 -4.73 1.93 9.65
C PHE A 281 -5.56 2.96 8.90
N ASP A 282 -6.85 2.68 8.65
CA ASP A 282 -7.77 3.64 8.06
C ASP A 282 -8.44 4.55 9.12
N TRP A 283 -8.21 4.30 10.42
CA TRP A 283 -8.81 5.08 11.48
C TRP A 283 -8.28 6.51 11.48
N LYS A 284 -9.15 7.49 11.68
CA LYS A 284 -8.85 8.92 11.66
C LYS A 284 -8.06 9.36 10.40
N ASN A 285 -8.46 8.88 9.23
CA ASN A 285 -7.78 9.22 7.97
C ASN A 285 -6.27 8.96 8.02
N ASN A 286 -5.87 7.80 8.50
CA ASN A 286 -4.48 7.32 8.55
C ASN A 286 -3.55 8.05 9.56
N GLN A 287 -4.05 9.00 10.34
CA GLN A 287 -3.22 9.82 11.24
C GLN A 287 -2.55 9.03 12.38
N VAL A 288 -3.08 7.86 12.72
CA VAL A 288 -2.59 7.04 13.84
C VAL A 288 -1.78 5.82 13.38
N ARG A 289 -1.61 5.63 12.07
CA ARG A 289 -0.96 4.43 11.50
C ARG A 289 0.47 4.25 11.98
N GLU A 290 1.28 5.30 11.92
CA GLU A 290 2.69 5.28 12.31
C GLU A 290 2.83 5.03 13.82
N MET A 291 1.94 5.61 14.64
CA MET A 291 1.91 5.37 16.08
C MET A 291 1.56 3.92 16.41
N ILE A 292 0.54 3.36 15.74
CA ILE A 292 0.17 1.95 15.89
C ILE A 292 1.35 1.07 15.51
N MET A 293 2.00 1.36 14.39
CA MET A 293 3.13 0.57 13.93
C MET A 293 4.32 0.65 14.88
N TYR A 294 4.57 1.81 15.50
CA TYR A 294 5.58 1.94 16.54
C TYR A 294 5.28 1.06 17.76
N CYS A 295 4.02 1.01 18.22
CA CYS A 295 3.59 0.11 19.30
C CYS A 295 3.76 -1.38 18.92
N VAL A 296 3.46 -1.74 17.67
CA VAL A 296 3.67 -3.11 17.16
C VAL A 296 5.16 -3.46 17.16
N MET A 297 6.03 -2.54 16.78
CA MET A 297 7.48 -2.75 16.82
C MET A 297 8.02 -2.87 18.23
N LEU A 298 7.45 -2.11 19.20
CA LEU A 298 7.77 -2.28 20.61
C LEU A 298 7.44 -3.70 21.09
N LEU A 299 6.25 -4.19 20.75
CA LEU A 299 5.82 -5.56 21.10
C LEU A 299 6.73 -6.62 20.47
N SER A 300 7.14 -6.44 19.20
CA SER A 300 8.09 -7.33 18.52
C SER A 300 9.48 -7.32 19.19
N THR A 301 9.94 -6.15 19.61
CA THR A 301 11.20 -6.00 20.37
C THR A 301 11.13 -6.75 21.70
N ILE A 302 10.04 -6.57 22.45
CA ILE A 302 9.80 -7.30 23.74
C ILE A 302 9.77 -8.81 23.47
N CYS A 303 9.19 -9.25 22.35
CA CYS A 303 9.13 -10.66 21.97
C CYS A 303 10.54 -11.27 21.81
N ILE A 304 11.46 -10.57 21.11
CA ILE A 304 12.86 -11.01 20.99
C ILE A 304 13.50 -11.12 22.38
N LEU A 305 13.34 -10.11 23.23
CA LEU A 305 13.90 -10.10 24.57
C LEU A 305 13.36 -11.27 25.41
N LEU A 306 12.06 -11.58 25.29
CA LEU A 306 11.42 -12.69 25.97
C LEU A 306 11.99 -14.05 25.55
N ILE A 307 12.10 -14.30 24.24
CA ILE A 307 12.63 -15.55 23.71
C ILE A 307 14.10 -15.73 24.12
N GLN A 308 14.92 -14.70 24.02
CA GLN A 308 16.34 -14.73 24.37
C GLN A 308 16.58 -14.88 25.88
N SER A 309 15.61 -14.50 26.73
CA SER A 309 15.68 -14.74 28.20
C SER A 309 15.21 -16.16 28.61
N GLY A 310 14.96 -17.04 27.66
CA GLY A 310 14.47 -18.41 27.91
C GLY A 310 12.96 -18.49 28.18
N GLY A 311 12.20 -17.50 27.77
CA GLY A 311 10.75 -17.52 27.84
C GLY A 311 10.10 -18.60 26.95
N PRO A 312 8.83 -18.96 27.21
CA PRO A 312 8.14 -20.00 26.44
C PRO A 312 8.05 -19.65 24.95
N PHE A 313 8.58 -20.50 24.08
CA PHE A 313 8.59 -20.30 22.63
C PHE A 313 7.17 -20.07 22.04
N LEU A 314 6.16 -20.76 22.56
CA LEU A 314 4.76 -20.59 22.11
C LEU A 314 4.25 -19.16 22.32
N ILE A 315 4.62 -18.50 23.41
CA ILE A 315 4.24 -17.10 23.65
C ILE A 315 4.92 -16.19 22.61
N GLY A 316 6.21 -16.43 22.36
CA GLY A 316 6.94 -15.73 21.31
C GLY A 316 6.31 -15.90 19.93
N LEU A 317 5.91 -17.12 19.57
CA LEU A 317 5.24 -17.43 18.33
C LEU A 317 3.88 -16.73 18.20
N ILE A 318 3.09 -16.68 19.26
CA ILE A 318 1.81 -15.94 19.29
C ILE A 318 2.04 -14.45 19.04
N ILE A 319 2.98 -13.83 19.76
CA ILE A 319 3.32 -12.41 19.60
C ILE A 319 3.84 -12.14 18.18
N PHE A 320 4.71 -13.01 17.68
CA PHE A 320 5.22 -12.91 16.29
C PHE A 320 4.09 -12.85 15.27
N TYR A 321 3.14 -13.78 15.32
CA TYR A 321 2.03 -13.79 14.37
C TYR A 321 1.08 -12.60 14.53
N LEU A 322 0.84 -12.14 15.76
CA LEU A 322 0.05 -10.94 15.99
C LEU A 322 0.71 -9.67 15.42
N THR A 323 2.04 -9.57 15.49
CA THR A 323 2.76 -8.40 15.01
C THR A 323 3.03 -8.45 13.50
N ALA A 324 3.31 -9.65 12.95
CA ALA A 324 3.65 -9.85 11.55
C ALA A 324 2.51 -9.46 10.58
N GLY A 325 1.24 -9.67 10.96
CA GLY A 325 0.10 -9.24 10.14
C GLY A 325 0.01 -7.72 10.02
N PHE A 326 0.23 -6.99 11.12
CA PHE A 326 0.31 -5.51 11.08
C PHE A 326 1.42 -5.04 10.16
N PHE A 327 2.61 -5.63 10.25
CA PHE A 327 3.75 -5.27 9.43
C PHE A 327 3.49 -5.52 7.93
N ALA A 328 2.93 -6.69 7.59
CA ALA A 328 2.62 -7.05 6.21
C ALA A 328 1.60 -6.09 5.56
N VAL A 329 0.54 -5.71 6.29
CA VAL A 329 -0.45 -4.74 5.82
C VAL A 329 0.15 -3.34 5.76
N TYR A 330 0.98 -2.95 6.74
CA TYR A 330 1.60 -1.63 6.80
C TYR A 330 2.42 -1.31 5.56
N PHE A 331 3.41 -2.16 5.20
CA PHE A 331 4.24 -1.84 4.04
C PHE A 331 3.45 -1.91 2.73
N ALA A 332 2.46 -2.81 2.62
CA ALA A 332 1.63 -2.90 1.44
C ALA A 332 0.81 -1.61 1.22
N VAL A 333 0.13 -1.13 2.27
CA VAL A 333 -0.72 0.06 2.21
C VAL A 333 0.09 1.34 2.03
N SER A 334 1.16 1.52 2.83
CA SER A 334 1.95 2.76 2.82
C SER A 334 2.62 3.01 1.47
N PHE A 335 3.18 1.97 0.83
CA PHE A 335 3.76 2.12 -0.51
C PHE A 335 2.72 2.25 -1.61
N LEU A 336 1.56 1.58 -1.48
CA LEU A 336 0.46 1.73 -2.41
C LEU A 336 -0.04 3.18 -2.43
N GLU A 337 -0.29 3.77 -1.26
CA GLU A 337 -0.70 5.17 -1.13
C GLU A 337 0.38 6.13 -1.62
N LEU A 338 1.65 5.92 -1.23
CA LEU A 338 2.76 6.73 -1.68
C LEU A 338 2.89 6.74 -3.21
N SER A 339 2.57 5.61 -3.87
CA SER A 339 2.70 5.46 -5.32
C SER A 339 1.91 6.47 -6.14
N PHE A 340 0.81 7.04 -5.58
CA PHE A 340 0.01 8.07 -6.24
C PHE A 340 0.73 9.42 -6.37
N TYR A 341 1.70 9.67 -5.49
CA TYR A 341 2.48 10.91 -5.45
C TYR A 341 3.84 10.80 -6.16
N MET A 342 4.14 9.60 -6.71
CA MET A 342 5.43 9.32 -7.34
C MET A 342 5.31 9.27 -8.87
N LYS A 343 6.33 9.77 -9.59
CA LYS A 343 6.39 9.75 -11.06
C LYS A 343 6.28 8.34 -11.64
N GLU A 344 6.89 7.36 -10.97
CA GLU A 344 6.94 5.95 -11.39
C GLU A 344 6.00 5.09 -10.53
N GLN A 345 4.68 5.30 -10.67
CA GLN A 345 3.68 4.53 -9.93
C GLN A 345 3.85 3.00 -10.04
N ARG A 346 4.27 2.52 -11.25
CA ARG A 346 4.52 1.08 -11.51
C ARG A 346 5.57 0.49 -10.58
N LEU A 347 6.60 1.27 -10.23
CA LEU A 347 7.67 0.85 -9.34
C LEU A 347 7.21 0.92 -7.87
N PHE A 348 6.66 2.07 -7.49
CA PHE A 348 6.38 2.35 -6.08
C PHE A 348 5.23 1.52 -5.51
N ALA A 349 4.23 1.15 -6.32
CA ALA A 349 3.09 0.35 -5.86
C ALA A 349 3.50 -1.01 -5.24
N GLY A 350 4.49 -1.68 -5.81
CA GLY A 350 5.01 -2.98 -5.31
C GLY A 350 6.27 -2.87 -4.45
N LEU A 351 6.83 -1.66 -4.28
CA LEU A 351 8.15 -1.46 -3.68
C LEU A 351 8.21 -1.90 -2.21
N GLY A 352 7.10 -1.85 -1.47
CA GLY A 352 7.07 -2.26 -0.06
C GLY A 352 7.50 -3.70 0.15
N ARG A 353 6.99 -4.63 -0.65
CA ARG A 353 7.42 -6.03 -0.60
C ARG A 353 8.87 -6.21 -1.08
N ALA A 354 9.29 -5.44 -2.09
CA ALA A 354 10.69 -5.48 -2.56
C ALA A 354 11.66 -5.02 -1.47
N VAL A 355 11.38 -3.91 -0.78
CA VAL A 355 12.21 -3.41 0.33
C VAL A 355 12.27 -4.43 1.46
N ASN A 356 11.13 -5.01 1.86
CA ASN A 356 11.10 -6.07 2.86
C ASN A 356 11.99 -7.24 2.46
N ASN A 357 11.81 -7.80 1.28
CA ASN A 357 12.57 -8.98 0.82
C ASN A 357 14.05 -8.68 0.61
N PHE A 358 14.41 -7.48 0.14
CA PHE A 358 15.80 -7.02 0.05
C PHE A 358 16.45 -6.96 1.44
N SER A 359 15.75 -6.39 2.40
CA SER A 359 16.24 -6.29 3.78
C SER A 359 16.42 -7.67 4.41
N VAL A 360 15.52 -8.62 4.15
CA VAL A 360 15.65 -10.02 4.63
C VAL A 360 16.94 -10.65 4.12
N VAL A 361 17.27 -10.53 2.84
CA VAL A 361 18.52 -11.13 2.33
C VAL A 361 19.77 -10.45 2.85
N CYS A 362 19.73 -9.12 3.02
CA CYS A 362 20.87 -8.37 3.57
C CYS A 362 21.13 -8.67 5.05
N THR A 363 20.06 -8.85 5.83
CA THR A 363 20.15 -9.00 7.28
C THR A 363 20.02 -10.46 7.75
N GLY A 364 19.46 -11.34 6.93
CA GLY A 364 19.09 -12.70 7.32
C GLY A 364 20.30 -13.54 7.81
N ALA A 365 21.44 -13.50 7.09
CA ALA A 365 22.63 -14.20 7.50
C ALA A 365 23.24 -13.60 8.79
N VAL A 366 23.20 -12.27 8.93
CA VAL A 366 23.69 -11.56 10.12
C VAL A 366 22.81 -11.86 11.32
N SER A 367 21.49 -11.78 11.17
CA SER A 367 20.53 -12.06 12.25
C SER A 367 20.60 -13.53 12.69
N LEU A 368 20.71 -14.48 11.74
CA LEU A 368 20.89 -15.90 12.04
C LEU A 368 22.20 -16.16 12.81
N SER A 369 23.31 -15.53 12.41
CA SER A 369 24.58 -15.61 13.11
C SER A 369 24.51 -14.98 14.51
N LEU A 370 23.77 -13.88 14.65
CA LEU A 370 23.54 -13.21 15.92
C LEU A 370 22.74 -14.10 16.89
N VAL A 371 21.65 -14.68 16.43
CA VAL A 371 20.82 -15.62 17.21
C VAL A 371 21.67 -16.82 17.67
N LYS A 372 22.47 -17.41 16.78
CA LYS A 372 23.34 -18.56 17.08
C LYS A 372 24.49 -18.23 18.04
N SER A 373 24.93 -16.99 18.11
CA SER A 373 26.03 -16.60 19.02
C SER A 373 25.70 -16.83 20.48
N GLY A 374 24.40 -16.91 20.84
CA GLY A 374 23.93 -17.05 22.22
C GLY A 374 24.27 -15.85 23.12
N ASN A 375 24.81 -14.76 22.54
CA ASN A 375 25.16 -13.56 23.29
C ASN A 375 23.93 -12.67 23.47
N SER A 376 23.13 -12.96 24.50
CA SER A 376 21.88 -12.23 24.79
C SER A 376 22.09 -10.73 24.93
N LEU A 377 23.20 -10.28 25.54
CA LEU A 377 23.49 -8.84 25.71
C LEU A 377 23.64 -8.14 24.35
N LEU A 378 24.34 -8.77 23.42
CA LEU A 378 24.53 -8.22 22.07
C LEU A 378 23.19 -8.15 21.31
N ILE A 379 22.38 -9.21 21.38
CA ILE A 379 21.04 -9.26 20.76
C ILE A 379 20.16 -8.15 21.33
N TYR A 380 20.12 -7.97 22.66
CA TYR A 380 19.35 -6.91 23.32
C TYR A 380 19.82 -5.52 22.86
N SER A 381 21.11 -5.27 22.86
CA SER A 381 21.68 -3.97 22.47
C SER A 381 21.33 -3.63 21.03
N VAL A 382 21.54 -4.55 20.10
CA VAL A 382 21.23 -4.35 18.68
C VAL A 382 19.73 -4.11 18.47
N THR A 383 18.87 -4.92 19.10
CA THR A 383 17.41 -4.82 18.94
C THR A 383 16.87 -3.50 19.49
N ILE A 384 17.37 -3.04 20.65
CA ILE A 384 16.96 -1.76 21.24
C ILE A 384 17.41 -0.59 20.35
N VAL A 385 18.64 -0.62 19.85
CA VAL A 385 19.15 0.42 18.92
C VAL A 385 18.31 0.46 17.64
N LEU A 386 18.00 -0.68 17.04
CA LEU A 386 17.13 -0.76 15.86
C LEU A 386 15.75 -0.18 16.16
N PHE A 387 15.15 -0.51 17.32
CA PHE A 387 13.86 0.02 17.73
C PHE A 387 13.84 1.56 17.83
N VAL A 388 14.90 2.17 18.39
CA VAL A 388 15.04 3.63 18.46
C VAL A 388 15.10 4.23 17.05
N PHE A 389 15.89 3.64 16.14
CA PHE A 389 15.99 4.12 14.77
C PHE A 389 14.66 3.95 13.99
N VAL A 390 13.92 2.89 14.24
CA VAL A 390 12.55 2.72 13.70
C VAL A 390 11.66 3.89 14.13
N GLY A 391 11.68 4.25 15.42
CA GLY A 391 10.89 5.39 15.93
C GLY A 391 11.25 6.70 15.23
N ILE A 392 12.53 6.99 15.08
CA ILE A 392 13.02 8.20 14.41
C ILE A 392 12.58 8.21 12.93
N SER A 393 12.75 7.08 12.23
CA SER A 393 12.41 7.00 10.80
C SER A 393 10.90 7.10 10.53
N LEU A 394 10.07 6.49 11.40
CA LEU A 394 8.61 6.63 11.33
C LEU A 394 8.15 8.06 11.58
N TYR A 395 8.75 8.74 12.55
CA TYR A 395 8.46 10.16 12.81
C TYR A 395 8.81 11.03 11.60
N LEU A 396 10.01 10.84 11.01
CA LEU A 396 10.43 11.58 9.83
C LEU A 396 9.55 11.28 8.62
N TYR A 397 9.10 10.02 8.46
CA TYR A 397 8.12 9.66 7.44
C TYR A 397 6.79 10.39 7.67
N ALA A 398 6.24 10.37 8.88
CA ALA A 398 4.98 11.03 9.21
C ALA A 398 5.02 12.54 8.92
N VAL A 399 6.13 13.21 9.26
CA VAL A 399 6.30 14.66 9.01
C VAL A 399 6.33 14.98 7.51
N ASN A 400 6.97 14.13 6.69
CA ASN A 400 7.12 14.38 5.25
C ASN A 400 5.94 13.85 4.41
N SER A 401 5.17 12.88 4.93
CA SER A 401 3.99 12.31 4.26
C SER A 401 2.71 13.11 4.50
N ASN A 402 2.75 14.16 5.32
CA ASN A 402 1.60 15.02 5.54
C ASN A 402 1.05 15.55 4.22
N ILE A 403 -0.23 15.26 3.97
CA ILE A 403 -0.93 15.73 2.78
C ILE A 403 -1.33 17.17 3.05
N ILE A 404 -0.74 18.08 2.29
CA ILE A 404 -1.20 19.47 2.22
C ILE A 404 -2.33 19.47 1.19
N TYR A 405 -3.55 19.64 1.66
CA TYR A 405 -4.62 20.03 0.77
C TYR A 405 -4.26 21.45 0.33
N ALA A 406 -3.69 21.59 -0.87
CA ALA A 406 -3.54 22.87 -1.49
C ALA A 406 -4.94 23.44 -1.66
N GLY A 407 -5.33 24.28 -0.73
CA GLY A 407 -6.41 25.20 -1.01
C GLY A 407 -6.03 25.87 -2.33
N TYR A 408 -6.96 26.03 -3.23
CA TYR A 408 -6.85 26.70 -4.53
C TYR A 408 -6.28 28.14 -4.44
N ALA A 409 -5.70 28.53 -3.31
CA ALA A 409 -5.36 29.89 -2.94
C ALA A 409 -3.96 30.36 -3.36
N THR A 410 -3.00 29.52 -3.73
CA THR A 410 -1.65 30.05 -3.96
C THR A 410 -1.15 30.01 -5.40
N GLU A 411 -1.62 29.12 -6.26
CA GLU A 411 -1.09 29.06 -7.63
C GLU A 411 -1.90 29.89 -8.64
N ASN A 412 -3.17 30.20 -8.34
CA ASN A 412 -3.96 31.13 -9.13
C ASN A 412 -3.84 32.59 -8.68
N LEU A 413 -3.34 32.85 -7.46
CA LEU A 413 -3.07 34.21 -6.99
C LEU A 413 -1.78 34.80 -7.58
N GLU A 414 -0.85 33.98 -8.09
CA GLU A 414 0.32 34.49 -8.81
C GLU A 414 0.09 34.64 -10.33
N LYS A 415 -0.95 34.05 -10.91
CA LYS A 415 -1.25 34.12 -12.36
C LYS A 415 -2.41 35.02 -12.71
N GLU A 416 -3.31 35.30 -11.80
CA GLU A 416 -4.31 36.35 -11.95
C GLU A 416 -4.02 37.40 -10.89
N GLY A 417 -3.22 38.39 -11.28
CA GLY A 417 -2.92 39.54 -10.45
C GLY A 417 -4.20 40.17 -9.91
N SER A 418 -4.22 40.39 -8.60
CA SER A 418 -5.09 41.36 -7.91
C SER A 418 -6.52 41.46 -8.46
N GLY A 419 -7.41 40.66 -7.90
CA GLY A 419 -8.83 40.77 -8.12
C GLY A 419 -9.60 40.04 -7.04
N ASP A 420 -9.66 40.66 -5.83
CA ASP A 420 -10.78 40.43 -4.91
C ASP A 420 -12.05 40.56 -5.76
N ASN A 421 -12.76 39.46 -5.97
CA ASN A 421 -14.03 39.52 -6.68
C ASN A 421 -15.12 39.81 -5.62
N PRO A 422 -15.40 41.07 -5.33
CA PRO A 422 -16.39 41.47 -4.33
C PRO A 422 -17.79 40.92 -4.67
N ASP A 423 -18.01 40.58 -5.93
CA ASP A 423 -19.26 40.00 -6.37
C ASP A 423 -19.42 38.54 -5.87
N LYS A 424 -18.36 37.73 -5.78
CA LYS A 424 -18.48 36.36 -5.29
C LYS A 424 -18.86 36.30 -3.81
N MET A 425 -18.27 37.15 -2.96
CA MET A 425 -18.61 37.22 -1.54
C MET A 425 -20.04 37.73 -1.34
N ARG A 426 -20.46 38.72 -2.10
CA ARG A 426 -21.83 39.23 -2.05
C ARG A 426 -22.86 38.14 -2.44
N HIS A 427 -22.63 37.47 -3.53
CA HIS A 427 -23.52 36.36 -3.97
C HIS A 427 -23.52 35.17 -2.99
N PHE A 428 -22.39 34.87 -2.36
CA PHE A 428 -22.31 33.86 -1.31
C PHE A 428 -23.12 34.29 -0.08
N ALA A 429 -22.96 35.55 0.36
CA ALA A 429 -23.71 36.10 1.49
C ALA A 429 -25.23 36.10 1.23
N GLU A 430 -25.65 36.45 0.03
CA GLU A 430 -27.07 36.41 -0.40
C GLU A 430 -27.60 34.97 -0.44
N ALA A 431 -26.84 34.03 -1.00
CA ALA A 431 -27.24 32.62 -1.14
C ALA A 431 -27.44 31.92 0.20
N PHE A 432 -26.63 32.22 1.19
CA PHE A 432 -26.68 31.60 2.53
C PHE A 432 -27.30 32.50 3.61
N GLY A 433 -27.83 33.67 3.24
CA GLY A 433 -28.50 34.62 4.17
C GLY A 433 -27.58 35.11 5.29
N LEU A 434 -26.33 35.47 4.94
CA LEU A 434 -25.37 35.96 5.92
C LEU A 434 -25.70 37.42 6.32
N THR A 435 -25.53 37.75 7.59
CA THR A 435 -25.59 39.12 8.08
C THR A 435 -24.29 39.86 7.72
N GLU A 436 -24.34 41.22 7.72
CA GLU A 436 -23.14 42.04 7.47
C GLU A 436 -21.96 41.62 8.35
N ARG A 437 -22.23 41.32 9.63
CA ARG A 437 -21.20 40.91 10.58
C ARG A 437 -20.65 39.51 10.33
N GLU A 438 -21.49 38.58 9.87
CA GLU A 438 -21.05 37.23 9.44
C GLU A 438 -20.24 37.27 8.15
N THR A 439 -20.59 38.17 7.24
CA THR A 439 -19.82 38.42 6.01
C THR A 439 -18.42 38.98 6.35
N GLU A 440 -18.33 39.96 7.24
CA GLU A 440 -17.06 40.51 7.73
C GLU A 440 -16.19 39.45 8.43
N VAL A 441 -16.81 38.57 9.24
CA VAL A 441 -16.12 37.42 9.85
C VAL A 441 -15.64 36.43 8.78
N MET A 442 -16.46 36.16 7.77
CA MET A 442 -16.09 35.26 6.68
C MET A 442 -14.93 35.82 5.86
N GLU A 443 -14.95 37.09 5.50
CA GLU A 443 -13.85 37.78 4.82
C GLU A 443 -12.54 37.71 5.63
N ALA A 444 -12.64 38.00 6.94
CA ALA A 444 -11.48 37.91 7.82
C ALA A 444 -10.92 36.49 7.92
N LEU A 445 -11.79 35.47 7.90
CA LEU A 445 -11.38 34.04 7.90
C LEU A 445 -10.69 33.62 6.59
N LEU A 446 -11.05 34.25 5.47
CA LEU A 446 -10.47 33.95 4.15
C LEU A 446 -9.14 34.66 3.91
N THR A 447 -8.96 35.86 4.51
CA THR A 447 -7.80 36.72 4.25
C THR A 447 -6.69 36.62 5.30
N SER A 448 -6.90 35.84 6.39
CA SER A 448 -5.96 35.80 7.52
C SER A 448 -5.59 34.35 7.89
N ASP A 449 -4.28 34.11 7.98
CA ASP A 449 -3.69 32.84 8.49
C ASP A 449 -3.53 32.89 10.03
N GLU A 450 -3.95 33.96 10.68
CA GLU A 450 -3.75 34.21 12.11
C GLU A 450 -4.61 33.30 12.99
N GLY A 451 -4.19 33.14 14.24
CA GLY A 451 -4.93 32.43 15.28
C GLY A 451 -6.29 33.06 15.60
N ILE A 452 -7.23 32.31 16.15
CA ILE A 452 -8.58 32.80 16.50
C ILE A 452 -8.53 34.03 17.43
N GLN A 453 -7.54 34.14 18.30
CA GLN A 453 -7.41 35.26 19.21
C GLN A 453 -6.97 36.54 18.48
N GLU A 454 -5.95 36.45 17.66
CA GLU A 454 -5.42 37.53 16.84
C GLU A 454 -6.47 38.01 15.81
N LEU A 455 -7.21 37.09 15.21
CA LEU A 455 -8.29 37.38 14.29
C LEU A 455 -9.43 38.14 15.00
N ALA A 456 -9.81 37.74 16.23
CA ALA A 456 -10.84 38.43 17.01
C ALA A 456 -10.43 39.85 17.36
N GLU A 457 -9.16 40.08 17.74
CA GLU A 457 -8.61 41.43 17.99
C GLU A 457 -8.63 42.28 16.74
N LYS A 458 -8.29 41.72 15.57
CA LYS A 458 -8.25 42.41 14.28
C LYS A 458 -9.63 42.94 13.82
N ILE A 459 -10.69 42.18 14.09
CA ILE A 459 -12.06 42.60 13.75
C ILE A 459 -12.84 43.18 14.94
N TYR A 460 -12.12 43.54 16.00
CA TYR A 460 -12.65 44.21 17.19
C TYR A 460 -13.83 43.52 17.88
N ILE A 461 -13.76 42.17 18.01
CA ILE A 461 -14.73 41.38 18.79
C ILE A 461 -14.04 40.48 19.81
N SER A 462 -14.81 40.03 20.80
CA SER A 462 -14.30 39.04 21.72
C SER A 462 -14.16 37.68 21.06
N ARG A 463 -13.20 36.87 21.54
CA ARG A 463 -12.99 35.47 21.09
C ARG A 463 -14.30 34.66 21.15
N ALA A 464 -15.11 34.85 22.19
CA ALA A 464 -16.40 34.17 22.37
C ALA A 464 -17.41 34.58 21.28
N MET A 465 -17.43 35.85 20.88
CA MET A 465 -18.28 36.35 19.77
C MET A 465 -17.83 35.77 18.45
N LEU A 466 -16.51 35.72 18.18
CA LEU A 466 -15.98 35.10 16.96
C LEU A 466 -16.41 33.65 16.83
N TYR A 467 -16.31 32.84 17.88
CA TYR A 467 -16.79 31.45 17.87
C TYR A 467 -18.31 31.35 17.61
N ARG A 468 -19.12 32.26 18.14
CA ARG A 468 -20.56 32.29 17.84
C ARG A 468 -20.85 32.59 16.37
N HIS A 469 -20.13 33.54 15.77
CA HIS A 469 -20.28 33.82 14.34
C HIS A 469 -19.82 32.65 13.47
N ILE A 470 -18.70 31.99 13.80
CA ILE A 470 -18.24 30.77 13.10
C ILE A 470 -19.27 29.64 13.24
N ALA A 471 -19.87 29.46 14.41
CA ALA A 471 -20.91 28.46 14.61
C ALA A 471 -22.16 28.75 13.76
N SER A 472 -22.61 30.00 13.72
CA SER A 472 -23.73 30.44 12.88
C SER A 472 -23.44 30.27 11.39
N LEU A 473 -22.23 30.63 10.94
CA LEU A 473 -21.78 30.39 9.55
C LEU A 473 -21.77 28.92 9.20
N ASN A 474 -21.28 28.07 10.09
CA ASN A 474 -21.27 26.61 9.88
C ASN A 474 -22.70 26.04 9.78
N GLU A 475 -23.63 26.52 10.62
CA GLU A 475 -25.03 26.12 10.59
C GLU A 475 -25.70 26.55 9.26
N LYS A 476 -25.51 27.76 8.81
CA LYS A 476 -26.08 28.30 7.56
C LYS A 476 -25.53 27.62 6.31
N THR A 477 -24.25 27.22 6.33
CA THR A 477 -23.58 26.59 5.20
C THR A 477 -23.58 25.06 5.25
N GLY A 478 -24.05 24.46 6.34
CA GLY A 478 -24.02 23.01 6.56
C GLY A 478 -22.61 22.45 6.79
N THR A 479 -21.66 23.30 7.21
CA THR A 479 -20.28 22.90 7.49
C THR A 479 -20.07 22.63 8.98
N GLN A 480 -18.99 21.95 9.35
CA GLN A 480 -18.77 21.50 10.74
C GLN A 480 -17.69 22.29 11.50
N ASN A 481 -16.80 22.98 10.78
CA ASN A 481 -15.69 23.70 11.40
C ASN A 481 -15.14 24.80 10.48
N ARG A 482 -14.23 25.66 11.03
CA ARG A 482 -13.58 26.76 10.31
C ARG A 482 -12.98 26.35 8.96
N ILE A 483 -12.26 25.23 8.94
CA ILE A 483 -11.58 24.76 7.74
C ILE A 483 -12.61 24.31 6.69
N GLY A 484 -13.62 23.58 7.11
CA GLY A 484 -14.72 23.15 6.24
C GLY A 484 -15.50 24.31 5.65
N LEU A 485 -15.70 25.39 6.42
CA LEU A 485 -16.36 26.62 5.98
C LEU A 485 -15.55 27.33 4.90
N ILE A 486 -14.24 27.49 5.10
CA ILE A 486 -13.32 28.09 4.12
C ILE A 486 -13.29 27.26 2.84
N GLN A 487 -13.18 25.95 2.96
CA GLN A 487 -13.20 25.04 1.81
C GLN A 487 -14.52 25.12 1.04
N PHE A 488 -15.64 25.17 1.75
CA PHE A 488 -16.96 25.26 1.15
C PHE A 488 -17.10 26.55 0.33
N TYR A 489 -16.64 27.71 0.83
CA TYR A 489 -16.65 28.96 0.09
C TYR A 489 -15.85 28.89 -1.22
N TYR A 490 -14.65 28.32 -1.19
CA TYR A 490 -13.83 28.19 -2.40
C TYR A 490 -14.43 27.21 -3.42
N MET A 491 -15.11 26.16 -2.95
CA MET A 491 -15.77 25.16 -3.81
C MET A 491 -17.14 25.62 -4.32
N TRP A 492 -17.75 26.61 -3.68
CA TRP A 492 -19.05 27.12 -4.06
C TRP A 492 -18.97 27.86 -5.40
N ASN A 493 -19.85 27.45 -6.36
CA ASN A 493 -19.90 28.00 -7.70
C ASN A 493 -21.33 28.45 -8.01
N GLU A 494 -21.50 29.72 -8.32
CA GLU A 494 -22.78 30.39 -8.60
C GLU A 494 -23.61 29.69 -9.71
N LYS A 495 -22.93 29.02 -10.64
CA LYS A 495 -23.59 28.35 -11.80
C LYS A 495 -24.34 27.07 -11.47
N CYS A 496 -24.22 26.51 -10.27
CA CYS A 496 -24.92 25.26 -9.90
C CYS A 496 -26.29 25.49 -9.25
N ASN A 497 -26.66 26.71 -8.84
CA ASN A 497 -27.92 26.98 -8.14
C ASN A 497 -29.05 27.49 -9.03
N ILE A 498 -28.90 27.56 -10.36
CA ILE A 498 -29.98 27.95 -11.30
C ILE A 498 -30.81 26.74 -11.78
N LEU A 499 -30.51 25.53 -11.26
CA LEU A 499 -31.22 24.28 -11.63
C LEU A 499 -31.73 23.50 -10.39
N GLN A 500 -32.23 24.21 -9.38
CA GLN A 500 -33.13 23.59 -8.37
C GLN A 500 -34.42 24.35 -8.28
#